data_7b790f6caf745337c2b3da6236b3a886
#
_entry.id   7b790f6caf745337c2b3da6236b3a886
#
_cell.length_a   1.000
_cell.length_b   1.000
_cell.length_c   1.000
_cell.angle_alpha   90.00
_cell.angle_beta   90.00
_cell.angle_gamma   90.00
#
_symmetry.space_group_name_H-M   'P 1'
#
loop_
_entity.id
_entity.type
_entity.pdbx_description
1 polymer ?
#
loop_
_entity_poly.entity_id
_entity_poly.type
_entity_poly.pdbx_seq_one_letter_code
_entity_poly.pdbx_strand_id
1 'polypeptide(L)'
;YKIDLQNTDDKLLRSVGYFFEKHGFEILSVLNILPNFFLEKGVPSNRKPSIQDRKDIEKAINIHNLMSEADIGQSLVVVNGLCIGLETLPGTDAMIEFVKNFKRKN
;
A
#
# COMPACT_ATOMS: atom_id res chain seq x y z
N TYR A 1 7.80 25.33 -12.03
CA TYR A 1 7.44 24.38 -10.96
C TYR A 1 8.39 23.19 -10.96
N LYS A 2 9.16 23.03 -9.90
CA LYS A 2 10.06 21.88 -9.75
C LYS A 2 9.34 20.75 -9.05
N ILE A 3 9.27 19.58 -9.70
CA ILE A 3 8.87 18.33 -9.07
C ILE A 3 10.09 17.79 -8.33
N ASP A 4 9.95 17.57 -7.02
CA ASP A 4 11.03 17.01 -6.22
C ASP A 4 11.09 15.50 -6.39
N LEU A 5 12.07 15.03 -7.16
CA LEU A 5 12.28 13.61 -7.45
C LEU A 5 12.85 12.81 -6.27
N GLN A 6 13.20 13.48 -5.17
CA GLN A 6 13.67 12.81 -3.94
C GLN A 6 12.53 12.39 -3.03
N ASN A 7 11.30 12.82 -3.32
CA ASN A 7 10.12 12.40 -2.59
C ASN A 7 9.70 10.96 -2.96
N THR A 8 8.96 10.33 -2.05
CA THR A 8 8.30 9.05 -2.32
C THR A 8 7.30 9.20 -3.48
N ASP A 9 6.93 8.07 -4.11
CA ASP A 9 5.98 8.05 -5.22
C ASP A 9 4.65 8.72 -4.86
N ASP A 10 4.16 8.56 -3.64
CA ASP A 10 2.92 9.17 -3.17
C ASP A 10 3.02 10.70 -3.14
N LYS A 11 4.10 11.24 -2.61
CA LYS A 11 4.35 12.69 -2.60
C LYS A 11 4.52 13.24 -4.00
N LEU A 12 5.22 12.51 -4.87
CA LEU A 12 5.38 12.88 -6.27
C LEU A 12 4.03 12.99 -6.99
N LEU A 13 3.18 11.98 -6.83
CA LEU A 13 1.83 11.98 -7.41
C LEU A 13 0.96 13.11 -6.88
N ARG A 14 1.01 13.40 -5.59
CA ARG A 14 0.31 14.55 -5.01
C ARG A 14 0.80 15.88 -5.56
N SER A 15 2.10 16.03 -5.77
CA SER A 15 2.70 17.22 -6.38
C SER A 15 2.22 17.42 -7.82
N VAL A 16 2.17 16.36 -8.61
CA VAL A 16 1.62 16.38 -9.98
C VAL A 16 0.14 16.73 -9.96
N GLY A 17 -0.63 16.14 -9.05
CA GLY A 17 -2.06 16.45 -8.87
C GLY A 17 -2.28 17.93 -8.53
N TYR A 18 -1.53 18.45 -7.58
CA TYR A 18 -1.60 19.86 -7.21
C TYR A 18 -1.28 20.79 -8.38
N PHE A 19 -0.28 20.45 -9.19
CA PHE A 19 0.05 21.20 -10.39
C PHE A 19 -1.14 21.30 -11.36
N PHE A 20 -1.84 20.19 -11.63
CA PHE A 20 -3.00 20.19 -12.50
C PHE A 20 -4.18 20.98 -11.91
N GLU A 21 -4.45 20.80 -10.62
CA GLU A 21 -5.52 21.55 -9.93
C GLU A 21 -5.27 23.05 -9.98
N LYS A 22 -4.03 23.49 -9.78
CA LYS A 22 -3.64 24.91 -9.87
C LYS A 22 -3.88 25.50 -11.26
N HIS A 23 -3.84 24.68 -12.31
CA HIS A 23 -4.09 25.10 -13.69
C HIS A 23 -5.55 24.92 -14.14
N GLY A 24 -6.48 24.75 -13.21
CA GLY A 24 -7.91 24.68 -13.49
C GLY A 24 -8.45 23.31 -13.85
N PHE A 25 -7.65 22.24 -13.68
CA PHE A 25 -8.12 20.86 -13.84
C PHE A 25 -8.67 20.34 -12.52
N GLU A 26 -9.72 19.55 -12.59
CA GLU A 26 -10.26 18.83 -11.46
C GLU A 26 -9.76 17.38 -11.48
N ILE A 27 -9.19 16.93 -10.36
CA ILE A 27 -8.74 15.54 -10.21
C ILE A 27 -9.84 14.74 -9.55
N LEU A 28 -10.32 13.72 -10.28
CA LEU A 28 -11.38 12.84 -9.81
C LEU A 28 -10.82 11.46 -9.46
N SER A 29 -11.32 10.89 -8.37
CA SER A 29 -11.11 9.49 -8.06
C SER A 29 -11.93 8.61 -9.03
N VAL A 30 -11.38 7.46 -9.40
CA VAL A 30 -12.15 6.43 -10.14
C VAL A 30 -13.41 6.04 -9.36
N LEU A 31 -13.36 6.05 -8.03
CA LEU A 31 -14.51 5.79 -7.18
C LEU A 31 -15.66 6.79 -7.38
N ASN A 32 -15.35 8.07 -7.66
CA ASN A 32 -16.36 9.10 -7.93
C ASN A 32 -17.08 8.87 -9.26
N ILE A 33 -16.39 8.29 -10.24
CA ILE A 33 -16.93 8.04 -11.59
C ILE A 33 -17.60 6.67 -11.66
N LEU A 34 -16.97 5.66 -11.08
CA LEU A 34 -17.40 4.25 -11.09
C LEU A 34 -17.46 3.71 -9.65
N PRO A 35 -18.48 4.10 -8.87
CA PRO A 35 -18.54 3.71 -7.45
C PRO A 35 -18.60 2.21 -7.23
N ASN A 36 -19.11 1.43 -8.17
CA ASN A 36 -19.20 -0.04 -8.09
C ASN A 36 -17.94 -0.76 -8.60
N PHE A 37 -16.92 -0.02 -9.02
CA PHE A 37 -15.67 -0.61 -9.53
C PHE A 37 -14.81 -1.22 -8.42
N PHE A 38 -15.00 -0.77 -7.19
CA PHE A 38 -14.25 -1.27 -6.03
C PHE A 38 -15.02 -2.34 -5.29
N LEU A 39 -14.29 -3.28 -4.71
CA LEU A 39 -14.86 -4.33 -3.87
C LEU A 39 -15.39 -3.73 -2.56
N GLU A 40 -16.54 -4.21 -2.12
CA GLU A 40 -17.07 -3.90 -0.79
C GLU A 40 -16.21 -4.57 0.30
N LYS A 41 -16.32 -4.05 1.52
CA LYS A 41 -15.66 -4.65 2.67
C LYS A 41 -16.14 -6.07 2.89
N GLY A 42 -15.23 -7.00 3.03
CA GLY A 42 -15.54 -8.41 3.29
C GLY A 42 -14.55 -9.36 2.64
N VAL A 43 -14.94 -10.61 2.56
CA VAL A 43 -14.15 -11.68 1.95
C VAL A 43 -14.87 -12.18 0.69
N PRO A 44 -14.47 -11.71 -0.51
CA PRO A 44 -15.17 -12.05 -1.75
C PRO A 44 -14.90 -13.48 -2.23
N SER A 45 -13.90 -14.15 -1.67
CA SER A 45 -13.53 -15.52 -2.04
C SER A 45 -14.20 -16.56 -1.12
N ASN A 46 -14.17 -17.82 -1.53
CA ASN A 46 -14.70 -18.93 -0.73
C ASN A 46 -13.80 -19.26 0.48
N ARG A 47 -12.55 -18.88 0.44
CA ARG A 47 -11.60 -19.13 1.53
C ARG A 47 -11.64 -18.00 2.54
N LYS A 48 -11.97 -18.33 3.77
CA LYS A 48 -12.00 -17.36 4.88
C LYS A 48 -10.64 -17.31 5.58
N PRO A 49 -10.25 -16.12 6.10
CA PRO A 49 -9.03 -16.01 6.89
C PRO A 49 -9.10 -16.84 8.18
N SER A 50 -8.00 -17.49 8.52
CA SER A 50 -7.82 -18.19 9.79
C SER A 50 -7.69 -17.20 10.96
N ILE A 51 -7.69 -17.73 12.20
CA ILE A 51 -7.42 -16.91 13.39
C ILE A 51 -6.03 -16.26 13.31
N GLN A 52 -5.04 -17.02 12.83
CA GLN A 52 -3.69 -16.47 12.65
C GLN A 52 -3.64 -15.39 11.58
N ASP A 53 -4.33 -15.59 10.46
CA ASP A 53 -4.43 -14.57 9.41
C ASP A 53 -5.03 -13.27 9.94
N ARG A 54 -6.05 -13.34 10.79
CA ARG A 54 -6.66 -12.16 11.42
C ARG A 54 -5.68 -11.40 12.31
N LYS A 55 -4.88 -12.11 13.08
CA LYS A 55 -3.82 -11.52 13.91
C LYS A 55 -2.75 -10.85 13.03
N ASP A 56 -2.37 -11.50 11.95
CA ASP A 56 -1.39 -10.96 11.01
C ASP A 56 -1.93 -9.69 10.31
N ILE A 57 -3.21 -9.68 9.92
CA ILE A 57 -3.88 -8.51 9.35
C ILE A 57 -3.89 -7.34 10.34
N GLU A 58 -4.26 -7.58 11.58
CA GLU A 58 -4.27 -6.55 12.63
C GLU A 58 -2.88 -5.94 12.84
N LYS A 59 -1.87 -6.79 12.93
CA LYS A 59 -0.47 -6.34 13.01
C LYS A 59 -0.05 -5.55 11.77
N ALA A 60 -0.43 -6.03 10.58
CA ALA A 60 -0.12 -5.35 9.33
C ALA A 60 -0.75 -3.96 9.24
N ILE A 61 -2.00 -3.81 9.68
CA ILE A 61 -2.68 -2.51 9.72
C ILE A 61 -1.94 -1.53 10.63
N ASN A 62 -1.52 -1.96 11.80
CA ASN A 62 -0.77 -1.12 12.72
C ASN A 62 0.56 -0.67 12.14
N ILE A 63 1.31 -1.58 11.53
CA ILE A 63 2.59 -1.25 10.87
C ILE A 63 2.35 -0.32 9.67
N HIS A 64 1.32 -0.58 8.87
CA HIS A 64 0.98 0.22 7.70
C HIS A 64 0.66 1.67 8.09
N ASN A 65 -0.06 1.88 9.18
CA ASN A 65 -0.34 3.21 9.68
C ASN A 65 0.94 3.97 10.04
N LEU A 66 1.88 3.31 10.72
CA LEU A 66 3.19 3.90 11.04
C LEU A 66 4.03 4.19 9.79
N MET A 67 3.99 3.29 8.80
CA MET A 67 4.67 3.52 7.51
C MET A 67 4.08 4.74 6.79
N SER A 68 2.76 4.89 6.82
CA SER A 68 2.07 6.01 6.18
C SER A 68 2.43 7.33 6.82
N GLU A 69 2.51 7.38 8.14
CA GLU A 69 2.94 8.57 8.89
C GLU A 69 4.40 8.95 8.56
N ALA A 70 5.26 7.95 8.45
CA ALA A 70 6.68 8.13 8.13
C ALA A 70 6.95 8.28 6.61
N ASP A 71 5.93 8.09 5.77
CA ASP A 71 6.03 8.15 4.31
C ASP A 71 7.11 7.21 3.74
N ILE A 72 7.15 5.99 4.25
CA ILE A 72 8.16 4.99 3.87
C ILE A 72 7.76 4.25 2.58
N GLY A 73 6.51 3.82 2.49
CA GLY A 73 5.98 3.02 1.38
C GLY A 73 4.51 2.68 1.60
N GLN A 74 3.96 1.84 0.74
CA GLN A 74 2.51 1.56 0.74
C GLN A 74 2.16 0.08 0.95
N SER A 75 3.14 -0.80 1.04
CA SER A 75 2.89 -2.23 1.21
C SER A 75 3.87 -2.90 2.16
N LEU A 76 3.42 -3.99 2.76
CA LEU A 76 4.23 -4.81 3.68
C LEU A 76 3.72 -6.25 3.68
N VAL A 77 4.54 -7.15 4.20
CA VAL A 77 4.20 -8.57 4.32
C VAL A 77 4.38 -9.03 5.77
N VAL A 78 3.33 -9.59 6.33
CA VAL A 78 3.33 -10.19 7.67
C VAL A 78 2.99 -11.67 7.56
N VAL A 79 3.79 -12.51 8.20
CA VAL A 79 3.60 -13.97 8.22
C VAL A 79 3.80 -14.49 9.64
N ASN A 80 2.78 -15.14 10.18
CA ASN A 80 2.81 -15.74 11.52
C ASN A 80 3.34 -14.78 12.61
N GLY A 81 2.84 -13.57 12.63
CA GLY A 81 3.18 -12.55 13.61
C GLY A 81 4.49 -11.80 13.33
N LEU A 82 5.17 -12.07 12.23
CA LEU A 82 6.42 -11.42 11.85
C LEU A 82 6.26 -10.57 10.59
N CYS A 83 6.71 -9.33 10.66
CA CYS A 83 6.87 -8.51 9.47
C CYS A 83 8.15 -8.93 8.75
N ILE A 84 8.01 -9.54 7.58
CA ILE A 84 9.15 -10.05 6.80
C ILE A 84 9.51 -9.18 5.63
N GLY A 85 8.70 -8.21 5.28
CA GLY A 85 8.98 -7.28 4.20
C GLY A 85 8.28 -5.95 4.38
N LEU A 86 9.02 -4.88 4.13
CA LEU A 86 8.52 -3.51 4.04
C LEU A 86 8.89 -2.95 2.68
N GLU A 87 7.92 -2.34 2.01
CA GLU A 87 8.22 -1.56 0.82
C GLU A 87 8.96 -0.28 1.21
N THR A 88 10.07 -0.06 0.54
CA THR A 88 10.86 1.16 0.64
C THR A 88 11.13 1.71 -0.76
N LEU A 89 12.13 2.55 -0.94
CA LEU A 89 12.43 3.18 -2.21
C LEU A 89 12.51 2.23 -3.43
N PRO A 90 13.05 0.99 -3.34
CA PRO A 90 13.06 0.07 -4.49
C PRO A 90 11.69 -0.37 -4.99
N GLY A 91 10.62 -0.18 -4.21
CA GLY A 91 9.25 -0.44 -4.64
C GLY A 91 8.69 -1.81 -4.25
N THR A 92 7.44 -2.04 -4.60
CA THR A 92 6.66 -3.22 -4.22
C THR A 92 7.23 -4.51 -4.81
N ASP A 93 7.62 -4.51 -6.09
CA ASP A 93 8.15 -5.70 -6.76
C ASP A 93 9.46 -6.16 -6.13
N ALA A 94 10.33 -5.23 -5.76
CA ALA A 94 11.58 -5.54 -5.06
C ALA A 94 11.31 -6.17 -3.68
N MET A 95 10.32 -5.68 -2.95
CA MET A 95 9.88 -6.26 -1.68
C MET A 95 9.36 -7.68 -1.88
N ILE A 96 8.52 -7.92 -2.88
CA ILE A 96 7.97 -9.24 -3.19
C ILE A 96 9.08 -10.24 -3.54
N GLU A 97 10.06 -9.85 -4.35
CA GLU A 97 11.21 -10.69 -4.67
C GLU A 97 12.06 -11.00 -3.45
N PHE A 98 12.24 -10.04 -2.56
CA PHE A 98 12.95 -10.24 -1.29
C PHE A 98 12.26 -11.30 -0.43
N VAL A 99 10.94 -11.19 -0.23
CA VAL A 99 10.20 -12.12 0.65
C VAL A 99 9.96 -13.49 0.02
N LYS A 100 9.93 -13.57 -1.32
CA LYS A 100 9.79 -14.83 -2.06
C LYS A 100 10.83 -15.87 -1.69
N ASN A 101 12.04 -15.42 -1.42
CA ASN A 101 13.15 -16.28 -1.01
C ASN A 101 13.10 -16.63 0.49
N PHE A 102 12.20 -16.02 1.24
CA PHE A 102 12.03 -16.23 2.66
C PHE A 102 11.10 -17.42 2.91
N LYS A 103 11.58 -18.63 2.58
CA LYS A 103 10.84 -19.85 2.92
C LYS A 103 10.98 -20.11 4.42
N ARG A 104 9.89 -19.91 5.13
CA ARG A 104 9.82 -20.38 6.51
C ARG A 104 9.84 -21.91 6.49
N LYS A 105 10.86 -22.51 7.05
CA LYS A 105 10.82 -23.93 7.38
C LYS A 105 9.78 -24.12 8.47
N ASN A 106 8.75 -24.83 8.15
CA ASN A 106 7.76 -25.27 9.14
C ASN A 106 8.39 -26.27 10.10
#